data_78d274d6e5f76dcbff6421c190cd258b
#
_entry.id   78d274d6e5f76dcbff6421c190cd258b
#
_cell.length_a   1.000
_cell.length_b   1.000
_cell.length_c   1.000
_cell.angle_alpha   90.00
_cell.angle_beta   90.00
_cell.angle_gamma   90.00
#
_symmetry.space_group_name_H-M   'P 1'
#
loop_
_entity.id
_entity.type
_entity.pdbx_description
1 polymer ?
#
loop_
_entity_poly.entity_id
_entity_poly.type
_entity_poly.pdbx_seq_one_letter_code
_entity_poly.pdbx_strand_id
1 'polypeptide(L)'
;MSTLLNGLSTISEISIETFYRVFRDISTLVHTSTSLKEVLDRVVWKTTELLNAKGALLRIRNLETQQFDVAAAYGLGERYLNKGPVTSEKLLTDEIRQNRVLMIDDIWKAPRVEYPQEAWDEGIRMMLDIPLTIADEMIGLLRIYLAQKREFSEDDLGFMVSIGEQCACAINKTRLIENQKAQYNHLAIQTEKMSALGRMAAGIAHEINNPLAGILLFSSNLSKKVPQDGPLKEGLDVIMRETVRCKSIIQELLEFSRDREPQKEWINVNTVIEKALRILENEFHLHHIGIETRLSDQVQETLLDENQVEQVFINLLLNAVQAIGDKGSITVKSHMDHERKCAVIEIADTGSGIPAENIAKIFEPFFSTKPKGTGLGLAVSYGIVKNHGGDINAFSNPGESTRFVLEFPILTQSSASKKPPCGQQK
;
A
#
# COMPACT_ATOMS: atom_id res chain seq x y z
N MET A 1 -52.04 -53.48 -6.52
CA MET A 1 -50.71 -53.02 -6.92
C MET A 1 -50.83 -51.59 -7.53
N SER A 2 -51.18 -50.66 -6.66
CA SER A 2 -51.36 -49.25 -7.08
C SER A 2 -51.53 -48.40 -5.81
N THR A 3 -50.48 -48.20 -5.04
CA THR A 3 -50.52 -47.25 -3.88
C THR A 3 -49.10 -47.11 -3.28
N LEU A 4 -48.11 -46.69 -4.09
CA LEU A 4 -46.76 -46.32 -3.60
C LEU A 4 -46.06 -45.35 -4.54
N LEU A 5 -46.78 -44.37 -5.11
CA LEU A 5 -46.20 -43.29 -5.95
C LEU A 5 -46.86 -41.93 -5.64
N ASN A 6 -47.00 -41.59 -4.37
CA ASN A 6 -47.44 -40.25 -3.97
C ASN A 6 -46.56 -39.75 -2.82
N GLY A 7 -45.33 -39.34 -3.12
CA GLY A 7 -44.40 -38.79 -2.13
C GLY A 7 -43.28 -37.96 -2.72
N LEU A 8 -43.27 -37.75 -4.03
CA LEU A 8 -42.42 -36.77 -4.66
C LEU A 8 -43.22 -35.45 -4.81
N SER A 9 -43.07 -34.56 -3.83
CA SER A 9 -43.56 -33.20 -3.98
C SER A 9 -42.89 -32.58 -5.22
N THR A 10 -43.76 -32.29 -6.19
CA THR A 10 -43.39 -31.55 -7.42
C THR A 10 -42.57 -30.33 -7.05
N ILE A 11 -41.33 -30.34 -7.46
CA ILE A 11 -40.40 -29.25 -7.31
C ILE A 11 -40.99 -28.06 -8.08
N SER A 12 -41.34 -27.00 -7.39
CA SER A 12 -41.59 -25.72 -8.08
C SER A 12 -40.26 -25.24 -8.63
N GLU A 13 -40.05 -25.38 -9.94
CA GLU A 13 -38.97 -24.71 -10.66
C GLU A 13 -39.02 -23.24 -10.25
N ILE A 14 -37.94 -22.77 -9.64
CA ILE A 14 -37.82 -21.34 -9.35
C ILE A 14 -37.77 -20.65 -10.72
N SER A 15 -38.73 -19.75 -10.99
CA SER A 15 -38.80 -19.14 -12.29
C SER A 15 -37.53 -18.28 -12.56
N ILE A 16 -37.04 -18.33 -13.77
CA ILE A 16 -35.89 -17.50 -14.26
C ILE A 16 -36.11 -16.02 -13.89
N GLU A 17 -37.34 -15.53 -13.94
CA GLU A 17 -37.70 -14.17 -13.57
C GLU A 17 -37.43 -13.87 -12.09
N THR A 18 -37.68 -14.83 -11.20
CA THR A 18 -37.38 -14.69 -9.76
C THR A 18 -35.88 -14.69 -9.49
N PHE A 19 -35.14 -15.55 -10.18
CA PHE A 19 -33.68 -15.55 -10.14
C PHE A 19 -33.10 -14.21 -10.59
N TYR A 20 -33.53 -13.73 -11.76
CA TYR A 20 -33.08 -12.44 -12.30
C TYR A 20 -33.34 -11.29 -11.32
N ARG A 21 -34.53 -11.24 -10.70
CA ARG A 21 -34.89 -10.21 -9.74
C ARG A 21 -33.97 -10.23 -8.52
N VAL A 22 -33.75 -11.41 -7.93
CA VAL A 22 -32.87 -11.57 -6.73
C VAL A 22 -31.42 -11.21 -7.07
N PHE A 23 -30.91 -11.69 -8.22
CA PHE A 23 -29.56 -11.37 -8.67
C PHE A 23 -29.37 -9.86 -8.87
N ARG A 24 -30.31 -9.21 -9.56
CA ARG A 24 -30.28 -7.75 -9.78
C ARG A 24 -30.28 -6.98 -8.46
N ASP A 25 -31.11 -7.39 -7.51
CA ASP A 25 -31.20 -6.73 -6.20
C ASP A 25 -29.89 -6.89 -5.40
N ILE A 26 -29.29 -8.08 -5.42
CA ILE A 26 -28.00 -8.34 -4.77
C ILE A 26 -26.90 -7.51 -5.48
N SER A 27 -26.84 -7.55 -6.80
CA SER A 27 -25.86 -6.80 -7.58
C SER A 27 -25.97 -5.28 -7.33
N THR A 28 -27.19 -4.74 -7.30
CA THR A 28 -27.42 -3.33 -6.96
C THR A 28 -26.89 -3.01 -5.56
N LEU A 29 -27.17 -3.86 -4.57
CA LEU A 29 -26.73 -3.67 -3.20
C LEU A 29 -25.19 -3.71 -3.09
N VAL A 30 -24.51 -4.62 -3.79
CA VAL A 30 -23.04 -4.70 -3.85
C VAL A 30 -22.44 -3.42 -4.40
N HIS A 31 -23.09 -2.76 -5.35
CA HIS A 31 -22.58 -1.52 -5.93
C HIS A 31 -22.88 -0.28 -5.09
N THR A 32 -24.01 -0.22 -4.41
CA THR A 32 -24.48 0.97 -3.69
C THR A 32 -24.14 0.99 -2.21
N SER A 33 -24.07 -0.17 -1.54
CA SER A 33 -23.76 -0.23 -0.11
C SER A 33 -22.28 0.01 0.17
N THR A 34 -22.02 0.70 1.27
CA THR A 34 -20.67 0.91 1.85
C THR A 34 -20.39 -0.06 3.00
N SER A 35 -21.38 -0.83 3.43
CA SER A 35 -21.28 -1.79 4.54
C SER A 35 -21.25 -3.22 4.03
N LEU A 36 -20.10 -3.90 4.17
CA LEU A 36 -19.97 -5.31 3.84
C LEU A 36 -20.99 -6.17 4.61
N LYS A 37 -21.14 -5.90 5.91
CA LYS A 37 -22.04 -6.64 6.76
C LYS A 37 -23.49 -6.59 6.25
N GLU A 38 -23.98 -5.41 5.88
CA GLU A 38 -25.32 -5.23 5.33
C GLU A 38 -25.52 -6.05 4.05
N VAL A 39 -24.52 -6.05 3.15
CA VAL A 39 -24.57 -6.85 1.91
C VAL A 39 -24.67 -8.34 2.23
N LEU A 40 -23.80 -8.84 3.10
CA LEU A 40 -23.76 -10.27 3.43
C LEU A 40 -25.01 -10.74 4.18
N ASP A 41 -25.51 -9.97 5.14
CA ASP A 41 -26.75 -10.26 5.87
C ASP A 41 -27.96 -10.32 4.90
N ARG A 42 -28.01 -9.41 3.93
CA ARG A 42 -29.06 -9.39 2.91
C ARG A 42 -28.97 -10.58 1.96
N VAL A 43 -27.75 -11.00 1.59
CA VAL A 43 -27.54 -12.18 0.75
C VAL A 43 -28.03 -13.43 1.44
N VAL A 44 -27.60 -13.71 2.69
CA VAL A 44 -28.02 -14.92 3.41
C VAL A 44 -29.52 -14.94 3.63
N TRP A 45 -30.14 -13.78 3.92
CA TRP A 45 -31.57 -13.67 4.04
C TRP A 45 -32.30 -13.97 2.71
N LYS A 46 -31.96 -13.25 1.62
CA LYS A 46 -32.60 -13.44 0.32
C LYS A 46 -32.42 -14.84 -0.26
N THR A 47 -31.23 -15.41 -0.10
CA THR A 47 -30.95 -16.78 -0.56
C THR A 47 -31.79 -17.82 0.21
N THR A 48 -31.92 -17.61 1.52
CA THR A 48 -32.79 -18.48 2.38
C THR A 48 -34.23 -18.40 1.92
N GLU A 49 -34.79 -17.21 1.70
CA GLU A 49 -36.18 -17.05 1.24
C GLU A 49 -36.42 -17.62 -0.15
N LEU A 50 -35.49 -17.28 -1.11
CA LEU A 50 -35.62 -17.77 -2.49
C LEU A 50 -35.68 -19.29 -2.59
N LEU A 51 -34.80 -19.95 -1.84
CA LEU A 51 -34.72 -21.42 -1.86
C LEU A 51 -35.68 -22.10 -0.88
N ASN A 52 -36.50 -21.34 -0.17
CA ASN A 52 -37.32 -21.87 0.96
C ASN A 52 -36.45 -22.76 1.87
N ALA A 53 -35.26 -22.28 2.18
CA ALA A 53 -34.26 -22.99 2.96
C ALA A 53 -34.50 -22.82 4.46
N LYS A 54 -33.99 -23.74 5.28
CA LYS A 54 -34.00 -23.62 6.75
C LYS A 54 -33.16 -22.42 7.21
N GLY A 55 -32.05 -22.15 6.51
CA GLY A 55 -31.17 -21.04 6.79
C GLY A 55 -29.97 -21.02 5.87
N ALA A 56 -29.18 -19.99 5.99
CA ALA A 56 -27.89 -19.84 5.28
C ALA A 56 -26.82 -19.27 6.22
N LEU A 57 -25.56 -19.61 5.94
CA LEU A 57 -24.38 -19.16 6.68
C LEU A 57 -23.27 -18.84 5.69
N LEU A 58 -22.70 -17.65 5.83
CA LEU A 58 -21.57 -17.19 5.03
C LEU A 58 -20.32 -17.11 5.89
N ARG A 59 -19.25 -17.72 5.41
CA ARG A 59 -17.92 -17.66 6.02
C ARG A 59 -16.94 -16.98 5.10
N ILE A 60 -16.02 -16.19 5.67
CA ILE A 60 -14.93 -15.52 4.95
C ILE A 60 -13.61 -16.05 5.49
N ARG A 61 -12.68 -16.32 4.59
CA ARG A 61 -11.31 -16.73 4.93
C ARG A 61 -10.55 -15.55 5.51
N ASN A 62 -10.07 -15.71 6.73
CA ASN A 62 -9.17 -14.79 7.38
C ASN A 62 -7.76 -14.99 6.80
N LEU A 63 -7.13 -13.91 6.30
CA LEU A 63 -5.84 -13.98 5.62
C LEU A 63 -4.68 -14.26 6.59
N GLU A 64 -4.82 -13.88 7.87
CA GLU A 64 -3.77 -14.07 8.88
C GLU A 64 -3.82 -15.48 9.47
N THR A 65 -5.01 -15.93 9.91
CA THR A 65 -5.19 -17.21 10.58
C THR A 65 -5.48 -18.37 9.63
N GLN A 66 -5.80 -18.08 8.35
CA GLN A 66 -6.23 -19.03 7.32
C GLN A 66 -7.52 -19.80 7.69
N GLN A 67 -8.24 -19.36 8.72
CA GLN A 67 -9.51 -19.94 9.17
C GLN A 67 -10.70 -19.28 8.49
N PHE A 68 -11.86 -19.96 8.51
CA PHE A 68 -13.11 -19.47 7.96
C PHE A 68 -14.01 -18.92 9.06
N ASP A 69 -14.01 -17.60 9.23
CA ASP A 69 -14.82 -16.92 10.23
C ASP A 69 -16.25 -16.72 9.74
N VAL A 70 -17.22 -16.79 10.65
CA VAL A 70 -18.64 -16.53 10.33
C VAL A 70 -18.83 -15.03 10.11
N ALA A 71 -19.25 -14.66 8.89
CA ALA A 71 -19.48 -13.27 8.51
C ALA A 71 -20.96 -12.87 8.52
N ALA A 72 -21.86 -13.81 8.16
CA ALA A 72 -23.30 -13.60 8.19
C ALA A 72 -24.03 -14.93 8.39
N ALA A 73 -25.20 -14.92 9.03
CA ALA A 73 -26.07 -16.08 9.21
C ALA A 73 -27.53 -15.66 9.26
N TYR A 74 -28.43 -16.49 8.72
CA TYR A 74 -29.87 -16.29 8.80
C TYR A 74 -30.62 -17.63 8.91
N GLY A 75 -31.70 -17.65 9.70
CA GLY A 75 -32.59 -18.81 9.83
C GLY A 75 -32.07 -19.98 10.67
N LEU A 76 -30.93 -19.83 11.35
CA LEU A 76 -30.26 -20.84 12.17
C LEU A 76 -30.33 -20.48 13.66
N GLY A 77 -30.56 -21.45 14.52
CA GLY A 77 -30.58 -21.26 15.96
C GLY A 77 -29.22 -21.00 16.58
N GLU A 78 -29.17 -20.24 17.67
CA GLU A 78 -27.92 -19.91 18.38
C GLU A 78 -27.15 -21.16 18.81
N ARG A 79 -27.84 -22.23 19.22
CA ARG A 79 -27.22 -23.51 19.59
C ARG A 79 -26.41 -24.10 18.43
N TYR A 80 -26.96 -24.04 17.21
CA TYR A 80 -26.30 -24.54 16.01
C TYR A 80 -25.15 -23.62 15.57
N LEU A 81 -25.28 -22.32 15.71
CA LEU A 81 -24.22 -21.35 15.40
C LEU A 81 -23.02 -21.51 16.34
N ASN A 82 -23.24 -21.82 17.61
CA ASN A 82 -22.22 -21.98 18.65
C ASN A 82 -21.72 -23.43 18.85
N LYS A 83 -21.95 -24.31 17.88
CA LYS A 83 -21.59 -25.76 17.97
C LYS A 83 -20.08 -26.04 18.02
N GLY A 84 -19.27 -25.10 17.62
CA GLY A 84 -17.81 -25.22 17.59
C GLY A 84 -17.18 -24.79 16.26
N PRO A 85 -15.85 -24.72 16.18
CA PRO A 85 -15.14 -24.36 14.96
C PRO A 85 -15.31 -25.45 13.90
N VAL A 86 -15.30 -25.05 12.62
CA VAL A 86 -15.29 -25.95 11.46
C VAL A 86 -13.92 -25.93 10.83
N THR A 87 -13.34 -27.12 10.63
CA THR A 87 -11.98 -27.27 10.12
C THR A 87 -11.90 -26.84 8.64
N SER A 88 -10.96 -25.96 8.34
CA SER A 88 -10.75 -25.43 6.98
C SER A 88 -10.50 -26.51 5.93
N GLU A 89 -9.79 -27.59 6.28
CA GLU A 89 -9.50 -28.72 5.39
C GLU A 89 -10.78 -29.43 4.89
N LYS A 90 -11.79 -29.51 5.74
CA LYS A 90 -13.08 -30.13 5.39
C LYS A 90 -13.96 -29.25 4.51
N LEU A 91 -13.69 -27.95 4.46
CA LEU A 91 -14.38 -27.02 3.58
C LEU A 91 -13.74 -26.94 2.18
N LEU A 92 -12.44 -27.20 2.06
CA LEU A 92 -11.66 -27.07 0.83
C LEU A 92 -11.58 -28.40 0.09
N THR A 93 -12.59 -28.75 -0.69
CA THR A 93 -12.61 -29.95 -1.54
C THR A 93 -12.26 -29.62 -2.99
N ASP A 94 -12.01 -30.64 -3.80
CA ASP A 94 -11.64 -30.46 -5.20
C ASP A 94 -12.79 -29.81 -6.00
N GLU A 95 -14.05 -30.14 -5.70
CA GLU A 95 -15.22 -29.51 -6.33
C GLU A 95 -15.30 -28.02 -5.99
N ILE A 96 -15.11 -27.67 -4.71
CA ILE A 96 -15.11 -26.30 -4.24
C ILE A 96 -13.96 -25.50 -4.87
N ARG A 97 -12.77 -26.12 -4.98
CA ARG A 97 -11.61 -25.51 -5.67
C ARG A 97 -11.85 -25.29 -7.16
N GLN A 98 -12.69 -26.12 -7.79
CA GLN A 98 -13.11 -25.97 -9.18
C GLN A 98 -14.29 -25.00 -9.36
N ASN A 99 -14.61 -24.20 -8.35
CA ASN A 99 -15.75 -23.27 -8.35
C ASN A 99 -17.11 -23.94 -8.61
N ARG A 100 -17.29 -25.16 -8.12
CA ARG A 100 -18.54 -25.93 -8.26
C ARG A 100 -19.30 -25.94 -6.95
N VAL A 101 -20.63 -25.86 -7.05
CA VAL A 101 -21.52 -26.07 -5.90
C VAL A 101 -21.43 -27.52 -5.49
N LEU A 102 -21.23 -27.75 -4.19
CA LEU A 102 -21.20 -29.07 -3.62
C LEU A 102 -22.52 -29.36 -2.89
N MET A 103 -23.19 -30.42 -3.28
CA MET A 103 -24.39 -30.90 -2.64
C MET A 103 -24.07 -32.00 -1.61
N ILE A 104 -24.56 -31.85 -0.39
CA ILE A 104 -24.47 -32.82 0.70
C ILE A 104 -25.89 -33.30 1.01
N ASP A 105 -26.29 -34.39 0.40
CA ASP A 105 -27.63 -34.97 0.48
C ASP A 105 -27.82 -35.93 1.66
N ASP A 106 -26.74 -36.39 2.30
CA ASP A 106 -26.73 -37.18 3.50
C ASP A 106 -25.74 -36.64 4.53
N ILE A 107 -26.26 -35.90 5.52
CA ILE A 107 -25.46 -35.27 6.56
C ILE A 107 -24.76 -36.26 7.50
N TRP A 108 -25.24 -37.50 7.56
CA TRP A 108 -24.65 -38.54 8.42
C TRP A 108 -23.47 -39.25 7.77
N LYS A 109 -23.49 -39.38 6.44
CA LYS A 109 -22.46 -40.08 5.68
C LYS A 109 -21.35 -39.16 5.16
N ALA A 110 -21.60 -37.88 5.13
CA ALA A 110 -20.65 -36.92 4.61
C ALA A 110 -19.51 -36.62 5.61
N PRO A 111 -18.25 -36.99 5.36
CA PRO A 111 -17.15 -36.81 6.33
C PRO A 111 -16.86 -35.35 6.68
N ARG A 112 -17.33 -34.43 5.87
CA ARG A 112 -17.15 -32.97 6.02
C ARG A 112 -18.18 -32.32 6.97
N VAL A 113 -19.25 -33.04 7.34
CA VAL A 113 -20.22 -32.57 8.33
C VAL A 113 -19.68 -32.96 9.71
N GLU A 114 -19.05 -32.02 10.40
CA GLU A 114 -18.40 -32.27 11.70
C GLU A 114 -19.41 -32.47 12.83
N TYR A 115 -20.61 -31.88 12.70
CA TYR A 115 -21.65 -31.84 13.71
C TYR A 115 -22.99 -32.37 13.12
N PRO A 116 -23.08 -33.66 12.76
CA PRO A 116 -24.27 -34.20 12.11
C PRO A 116 -25.47 -34.26 13.05
N GLN A 117 -25.26 -34.52 14.36
CA GLN A 117 -26.33 -34.56 15.35
C GLN A 117 -26.95 -33.18 15.55
N GLU A 118 -26.10 -32.14 15.71
CA GLU A 118 -26.54 -30.75 15.88
C GLU A 118 -27.29 -30.26 14.62
N ALA A 119 -26.83 -30.66 13.44
CA ALA A 119 -27.51 -30.35 12.18
C ALA A 119 -28.88 -31.03 12.09
N TRP A 120 -28.95 -32.29 12.51
CA TRP A 120 -30.21 -33.01 12.54
C TRP A 120 -31.23 -32.43 13.52
N ASP A 121 -30.77 -32.07 14.72
CA ASP A 121 -31.61 -31.44 15.78
C ASP A 121 -32.10 -30.05 15.35
N GLU A 122 -31.28 -29.30 14.58
CA GLU A 122 -31.66 -28.03 13.96
C GLU A 122 -32.71 -28.20 12.84
N GLY A 123 -32.96 -29.43 12.40
CA GLY A 123 -33.92 -29.73 11.32
C GLY A 123 -33.30 -29.70 9.93
N ILE A 124 -31.95 -29.75 9.83
CA ILE A 124 -31.23 -29.77 8.57
C ILE A 124 -31.16 -31.20 8.03
N ARG A 125 -31.41 -31.39 6.73
CA ARG A 125 -31.39 -32.71 6.06
C ARG A 125 -30.46 -32.72 4.84
N MET A 126 -30.18 -31.56 4.28
CA MET A 126 -29.30 -31.37 3.12
C MET A 126 -28.56 -30.06 3.24
N MET A 127 -27.38 -29.97 2.69
CA MET A 127 -26.56 -28.72 2.64
C MET A 127 -26.06 -28.50 1.22
N LEU A 128 -25.94 -27.23 0.85
CA LEU A 128 -25.29 -26.78 -0.38
C LEU A 128 -24.13 -25.87 -0.03
N ASP A 129 -22.94 -26.17 -0.51
CA ASP A 129 -21.74 -25.35 -0.36
C ASP A 129 -21.44 -24.63 -1.66
N ILE A 130 -21.49 -23.31 -1.63
CA ILE A 130 -21.26 -22.42 -2.75
C ILE A 130 -19.95 -21.70 -2.49
N PRO A 131 -18.90 -21.92 -3.32
CA PRO A 131 -17.61 -21.23 -3.17
C PRO A 131 -17.75 -19.74 -3.48
N LEU A 132 -16.99 -18.92 -2.75
CA LEU A 132 -16.81 -17.50 -3.03
C LEU A 132 -15.39 -17.32 -3.57
N THR A 133 -15.24 -17.17 -4.89
CA THR A 133 -13.93 -17.14 -5.56
C THR A 133 -13.70 -15.82 -6.30
N ILE A 134 -12.44 -15.39 -6.31
CA ILE A 134 -11.96 -14.28 -7.12
C ILE A 134 -10.63 -14.69 -7.73
N ALA A 135 -10.49 -14.57 -9.04
CA ALA A 135 -9.27 -14.92 -9.77
C ALA A 135 -8.70 -16.28 -9.34
N ASP A 136 -9.57 -17.29 -9.27
CA ASP A 136 -9.27 -18.68 -8.88
C ASP A 136 -8.87 -18.86 -7.39
N GLU A 137 -8.90 -17.81 -6.58
CA GLU A 137 -8.68 -17.91 -5.14
C GLU A 137 -10.01 -17.96 -4.37
N MET A 138 -10.18 -18.97 -3.52
CA MET A 138 -11.34 -19.09 -2.64
C MET A 138 -11.17 -18.15 -1.43
N ILE A 139 -12.05 -17.16 -1.34
CA ILE A 139 -12.05 -16.15 -0.27
C ILE A 139 -13.13 -16.37 0.79
N GLY A 140 -14.06 -17.31 0.53
CA GLY A 140 -15.16 -17.60 1.44
C GLY A 140 -16.03 -18.76 0.97
N LEU A 141 -17.07 -19.04 1.73
CA LEU A 141 -18.06 -20.08 1.47
C LEU A 141 -19.44 -19.62 1.92
N LEU A 142 -20.44 -19.75 1.04
CA LEU A 142 -21.85 -19.64 1.39
C LEU A 142 -22.45 -21.04 1.51
N ARG A 143 -22.89 -21.41 2.71
CA ARG A 143 -23.57 -22.69 2.96
C ARG A 143 -25.06 -22.48 3.18
N ILE A 144 -25.87 -23.18 2.40
CA ILE A 144 -27.32 -23.17 2.48
C ILE A 144 -27.78 -24.47 3.13
N TYR A 145 -28.70 -24.36 4.07
CA TYR A 145 -29.25 -25.48 4.86
C TYR A 145 -30.69 -25.73 4.50
N LEU A 146 -31.02 -26.95 4.12
CA LEU A 146 -32.34 -27.37 3.68
C LEU A 146 -32.98 -28.35 4.68
N ALA A 147 -34.24 -28.15 4.98
CA ALA A 147 -35.04 -29.04 5.87
C ALA A 147 -35.46 -30.34 5.19
N GLN A 148 -35.39 -30.42 3.86
CA GLN A 148 -35.77 -31.60 3.08
C GLN A 148 -34.76 -31.77 1.92
N LYS A 149 -34.62 -33.03 1.47
CA LYS A 149 -33.84 -33.31 0.25
C LYS A 149 -34.55 -32.71 -0.96
N ARG A 150 -33.78 -32.15 -1.84
CA ARG A 150 -34.23 -31.49 -3.06
C ARG A 150 -33.22 -31.71 -4.18
N GLU A 151 -33.74 -31.89 -5.39
CA GLU A 151 -32.92 -31.90 -6.60
C GLU A 151 -32.82 -30.49 -7.16
N PHE A 152 -31.67 -30.15 -7.74
CA PHE A 152 -31.39 -28.89 -8.36
C PHE A 152 -30.94 -29.12 -9.79
N SER A 153 -31.44 -28.32 -10.71
CA SER A 153 -31.00 -28.31 -12.11
C SER A 153 -29.62 -27.69 -12.24
N GLU A 154 -28.95 -27.91 -13.38
CA GLU A 154 -27.68 -27.22 -13.68
C GLU A 154 -27.85 -25.69 -13.68
N ASP A 155 -28.99 -25.18 -14.15
CA ASP A 155 -29.30 -23.74 -14.14
C ASP A 155 -29.45 -23.21 -12.71
N ASP A 156 -30.08 -23.96 -11.80
CA ASP A 156 -30.18 -23.58 -10.39
C ASP A 156 -28.79 -23.48 -9.75
N LEU A 157 -27.92 -24.47 -10.01
CA LEU A 157 -26.54 -24.48 -9.50
C LEU A 157 -25.71 -23.35 -10.11
N GLY A 158 -25.84 -23.10 -11.40
CA GLY A 158 -25.18 -21.97 -12.09
C GLY A 158 -25.58 -20.61 -11.50
N PHE A 159 -26.87 -20.45 -11.18
CA PHE A 159 -27.34 -19.25 -10.50
C PHE A 159 -26.74 -19.08 -9.09
N MET A 160 -26.62 -20.17 -8.34
CA MET A 160 -26.00 -20.12 -7.00
C MET A 160 -24.51 -19.74 -7.08
N VAL A 161 -23.78 -20.23 -8.08
CA VAL A 161 -22.42 -19.78 -8.34
C VAL A 161 -22.38 -18.27 -8.61
N SER A 162 -23.30 -17.76 -9.44
CA SER A 162 -23.37 -16.33 -9.72
C SER A 162 -23.64 -15.47 -8.48
N ILE A 163 -24.47 -15.96 -7.53
CA ILE A 163 -24.64 -15.32 -6.20
C ILE A 163 -23.32 -15.34 -5.43
N GLY A 164 -22.61 -16.46 -5.43
CA GLY A 164 -21.29 -16.60 -4.81
C GLY A 164 -20.28 -15.57 -5.35
N GLU A 165 -20.22 -15.40 -6.65
CA GLU A 165 -19.37 -14.40 -7.33
C GLU A 165 -19.72 -12.96 -6.92
N GLN A 166 -21.02 -12.63 -6.78
CA GLN A 166 -21.43 -11.30 -6.29
C GLN A 166 -20.99 -11.08 -4.83
N CYS A 167 -21.09 -12.09 -3.97
CA CYS A 167 -20.58 -12.00 -2.60
C CYS A 167 -19.07 -11.81 -2.59
N ALA A 168 -18.35 -12.57 -3.39
CA ALA A 168 -16.91 -12.47 -3.53
C ALA A 168 -16.50 -11.06 -4.00
N CYS A 169 -17.19 -10.51 -4.98
CA CYS A 169 -16.98 -9.14 -5.47
C CYS A 169 -17.19 -8.10 -4.35
N ALA A 170 -18.25 -8.22 -3.55
CA ALA A 170 -18.52 -7.34 -2.41
C ALA A 170 -17.41 -7.37 -1.35
N ILE A 171 -16.94 -8.58 -1.00
CA ILE A 171 -15.87 -8.78 -0.04
C ILE A 171 -14.57 -8.13 -0.53
N ASN A 172 -14.20 -8.39 -1.79
CA ASN A 172 -12.98 -7.84 -2.38
C ASN A 172 -13.02 -6.31 -2.49
N LYS A 173 -14.14 -5.74 -2.95
CA LYS A 173 -14.35 -4.30 -2.99
C LYS A 173 -14.10 -3.66 -1.62
N THR A 174 -14.65 -4.25 -0.56
CA THR A 174 -14.49 -3.71 0.79
C THR A 174 -13.04 -3.81 1.26
N ARG A 175 -12.37 -4.94 1.06
CA ARG A 175 -10.93 -5.11 1.38
C ARG A 175 -10.06 -4.09 0.67
N LEU A 176 -10.30 -3.82 -0.62
CA LEU A 176 -9.57 -2.82 -1.38
C LEU A 176 -9.78 -1.41 -0.82
N ILE A 177 -11.03 -1.06 -0.47
CA ILE A 177 -11.35 0.26 0.11
C ILE A 177 -10.69 0.41 1.49
N GLU A 178 -10.72 -0.62 2.33
CA GLU A 178 -10.10 -0.58 3.66
C GLU A 178 -8.57 -0.45 3.56
N ASN A 179 -7.94 -1.20 2.66
CA ASN A 179 -6.50 -1.08 2.40
C ASN A 179 -6.12 0.31 1.89
N GLN A 180 -6.89 0.86 0.95
CA GLN A 180 -6.67 2.24 0.50
C GLN A 180 -6.82 3.25 1.63
N LYS A 181 -7.87 3.15 2.45
CA LYS A 181 -8.07 4.04 3.60
C LYS A 181 -6.92 3.95 4.60
N ALA A 182 -6.43 2.74 4.88
CA ALA A 182 -5.29 2.54 5.78
C ALA A 182 -4.03 3.22 5.24
N GLN A 183 -3.75 3.08 3.94
CA GLN A 183 -2.65 3.76 3.27
C GLN A 183 -2.79 5.29 3.30
N TYR A 184 -3.99 5.82 2.98
CA TYR A 184 -4.26 7.25 3.04
C TYR A 184 -4.10 7.81 4.46
N ASN A 185 -4.61 7.11 5.48
CA ASN A 185 -4.48 7.53 6.86
C ASN A 185 -3.01 7.54 7.31
N HIS A 186 -2.24 6.53 6.93
CA HIS A 186 -0.82 6.48 7.23
C HIS A 186 -0.07 7.66 6.61
N LEU A 187 -0.33 7.94 5.34
CA LEU A 187 0.26 9.06 4.61
C LEU A 187 -0.16 10.42 5.21
N ALA A 188 -1.44 10.58 5.57
CA ALA A 188 -1.95 11.80 6.19
C ALA A 188 -1.28 12.07 7.55
N ILE A 189 -1.13 11.04 8.39
CA ILE A 189 -0.44 11.16 9.69
C ILE A 189 1.04 11.52 9.48
N GLN A 190 1.71 10.94 8.50
CA GLN A 190 3.10 11.30 8.18
C GLN A 190 3.20 12.75 7.72
N THR A 191 2.31 13.19 6.83
CA THR A 191 2.28 14.56 6.33
C THR A 191 1.99 15.56 7.46
N GLU A 192 1.06 15.26 8.37
CA GLU A 192 0.75 16.10 9.51
C GLU A 192 1.94 16.22 10.49
N LYS A 193 2.60 15.12 10.80
CA LYS A 193 3.83 15.11 11.61
C LYS A 193 4.93 15.94 10.94
N MET A 194 5.11 15.83 9.63
CA MET A 194 6.08 16.60 8.86
C MET A 194 5.76 18.10 8.90
N SER A 195 4.50 18.47 8.68
CA SER A 195 4.07 19.87 8.73
C SER A 195 4.20 20.49 10.12
N ALA A 196 3.86 19.75 11.19
CA ALA A 196 4.03 20.20 12.57
C ALA A 196 5.52 20.43 12.91
N LEU A 197 6.38 19.48 12.54
CA LEU A 197 7.83 19.58 12.70
C LEU A 197 8.38 20.76 11.92
N GLY A 198 7.87 20.99 10.73
CA GLY A 198 8.21 22.12 9.90
C GLY A 198 7.93 23.46 10.54
N ARG A 199 6.73 23.67 11.04
CA ARG A 199 6.36 24.93 11.73
C ARG A 199 7.22 25.19 12.98
N MET A 200 7.54 24.13 13.75
CA MET A 200 8.42 24.25 14.93
C MET A 200 9.87 24.55 14.54
N ALA A 201 10.38 23.91 13.48
CA ALA A 201 11.75 24.09 13.02
C ALA A 201 12.04 25.53 12.62
N ALA A 202 11.13 26.23 11.96
CA ALA A 202 11.30 27.62 11.54
C ALA A 202 11.51 28.59 12.73
N GLY A 203 10.75 28.40 13.82
CA GLY A 203 10.91 29.19 15.05
C GLY A 203 12.21 28.87 15.80
N ILE A 204 12.46 27.58 16.00
CA ILE A 204 13.60 27.09 16.76
C ILE A 204 14.94 27.39 16.04
N ALA A 205 14.97 27.30 14.73
CA ALA A 205 16.21 27.53 13.98
C ALA A 205 16.76 28.94 14.14
N HIS A 206 15.89 29.93 14.20
CA HIS A 206 16.36 31.32 14.44
C HIS A 206 16.92 31.49 15.86
N GLU A 207 16.30 30.85 16.84
CA GLU A 207 16.75 30.91 18.24
C GLU A 207 18.01 30.09 18.51
N ILE A 208 18.25 28.99 17.77
CA ILE A 208 19.48 28.18 17.92
C ILE A 208 20.63 28.73 17.06
N ASN A 209 20.38 29.30 15.89
CA ASN A 209 21.43 29.87 15.06
C ASN A 209 22.15 31.06 15.76
N ASN A 210 21.46 31.83 16.58
CA ASN A 210 22.01 32.93 17.32
C ASN A 210 23.12 32.50 18.32
N PRO A 211 22.92 31.58 19.26
CA PRO A 211 23.96 31.08 20.16
C PRO A 211 25.10 30.37 19.39
N LEU A 212 24.77 29.60 18.33
CA LEU A 212 25.81 28.94 17.52
C LEU A 212 26.70 29.92 16.82
N ALA A 213 26.18 31.06 16.31
CA ALA A 213 27.00 32.12 15.74
C ALA A 213 27.94 32.73 16.78
N GLY A 214 27.47 32.96 18.01
CA GLY A 214 28.28 33.40 19.12
C GLY A 214 29.41 32.44 19.47
N ILE A 215 29.08 31.14 19.61
CA ILE A 215 30.07 30.08 19.93
C ILE A 215 31.15 30.05 18.82
N LEU A 216 30.74 30.06 17.55
CA LEU A 216 31.65 30.02 16.42
C LEU A 216 32.57 31.24 16.38
N LEU A 217 32.02 32.44 16.60
CA LEU A 217 32.77 33.70 16.63
C LEU A 217 33.81 33.72 17.75
N PHE A 218 33.41 33.38 18.99
CA PHE A 218 34.32 33.36 20.12
C PHE A 218 35.40 32.27 20.00
N SER A 219 35.05 31.07 19.56
CA SER A 219 35.98 29.97 19.35
C SER A 219 36.98 30.29 18.24
N SER A 220 36.53 30.91 17.13
CA SER A 220 37.40 31.35 16.04
C SER A 220 38.38 32.47 16.49
N ASN A 221 37.90 33.43 17.30
CA ASN A 221 38.74 34.49 17.82
C ASN A 221 39.81 33.96 18.83
N LEU A 222 39.45 32.99 19.66
CA LEU A 222 40.38 32.32 20.57
C LEU A 222 41.37 31.46 19.82
N SER A 223 40.94 30.70 18.81
CA SER A 223 41.79 29.89 17.96
C SER A 223 42.92 30.66 17.26
N LYS A 224 42.72 31.95 16.98
CA LYS A 224 43.75 32.84 16.40
C LYS A 224 44.76 33.32 17.44
N LYS A 225 44.45 33.22 18.74
CA LYS A 225 45.28 33.76 19.84
C LYS A 225 46.08 32.69 20.58
N VAL A 226 45.83 31.43 20.30
CA VAL A 226 46.53 30.29 20.90
C VAL A 226 47.61 29.76 19.97
N PRO A 227 48.66 29.09 20.52
CA PRO A 227 49.67 28.40 19.70
C PRO A 227 49.00 27.44 18.73
N GLN A 228 49.51 27.35 17.49
CA GLN A 228 48.92 26.51 16.43
C GLN A 228 49.03 25.01 16.71
N ASP A 229 50.01 24.59 17.52
CA ASP A 229 50.24 23.22 17.95
C ASP A 229 49.94 23.09 19.44
N GLY A 230 48.98 22.26 19.78
CA GLY A 230 48.67 21.96 21.19
C GLY A 230 47.19 21.62 21.44
N PRO A 231 46.93 20.99 22.61
CA PRO A 231 45.61 20.46 22.95
C PRO A 231 44.50 21.53 23.02
N LEU A 232 44.87 22.77 23.30
CA LEU A 232 43.91 23.90 23.32
C LEU A 232 43.43 24.26 21.93
N LYS A 233 44.31 24.25 20.94
CA LYS A 233 43.97 24.49 19.53
C LYS A 233 43.10 23.35 19.00
N GLU A 234 43.49 22.11 19.26
CA GLU A 234 42.71 20.94 18.87
C GLU A 234 41.27 20.96 19.48
N GLY A 235 41.14 21.35 20.75
CA GLY A 235 39.86 21.53 21.42
C GLY A 235 38.97 22.59 20.78
N LEU A 236 39.57 23.76 20.41
CA LEU A 236 38.85 24.83 19.72
C LEU A 236 38.42 24.43 18.30
N ASP A 237 39.25 23.70 17.57
CA ASP A 237 38.92 23.18 16.25
C ASP A 237 37.76 22.15 16.30
N VAL A 238 37.74 21.32 17.34
CA VAL A 238 36.59 20.43 17.61
C VAL A 238 35.32 21.23 17.86
N ILE A 239 35.36 22.26 18.72
CA ILE A 239 34.20 23.10 19.03
C ILE A 239 33.68 23.81 17.76
N MET A 240 34.57 24.36 16.96
CA MET A 240 34.18 25.03 15.71
C MET A 240 33.55 24.06 14.72
N ARG A 241 34.15 22.88 14.54
CA ARG A 241 33.63 21.85 13.64
C ARG A 241 32.25 21.38 14.06
N GLU A 242 32.03 21.06 15.35
CA GLU A 242 30.72 20.63 15.83
C GLU A 242 29.67 21.75 15.80
N THR A 243 30.08 23.00 16.01
CA THR A 243 29.19 24.17 15.87
C THR A 243 28.71 24.34 14.41
N VAL A 244 29.61 24.23 13.44
CA VAL A 244 29.28 24.28 12.01
C VAL A 244 28.34 23.11 11.66
N ARG A 245 28.61 21.93 12.18
CA ARG A 245 27.74 20.75 11.98
C ARG A 245 26.34 20.97 12.55
N CYS A 246 26.22 21.51 13.76
CA CYS A 246 24.89 21.86 14.32
C CYS A 246 24.14 22.85 13.42
N LYS A 247 24.84 23.87 12.89
CA LYS A 247 24.27 24.83 11.95
C LYS A 247 23.75 24.16 10.67
N SER A 248 24.51 23.21 10.10
CA SER A 248 24.05 22.45 8.92
C SER A 248 22.80 21.64 9.20
N ILE A 249 22.72 20.94 10.35
CA ILE A 249 21.54 20.17 10.75
C ILE A 249 20.29 21.06 10.84
N ILE A 250 20.44 22.25 11.43
CA ILE A 250 19.34 23.21 11.54
C ILE A 250 18.93 23.76 10.17
N GLN A 251 19.90 23.99 9.29
CA GLN A 251 19.62 24.43 7.93
C GLN A 251 18.84 23.36 7.13
N GLU A 252 19.25 22.09 7.22
CA GLU A 252 18.53 20.96 6.62
C GLU A 252 17.11 20.82 7.19
N LEU A 253 16.95 21.03 8.50
CA LEU A 253 15.65 21.03 9.16
C LEU A 253 14.76 22.19 8.71
N LEU A 254 15.35 23.37 8.48
CA LEU A 254 14.64 24.54 7.91
C LEU A 254 14.21 24.31 6.47
N GLU A 255 15.06 23.72 5.66
CA GLU A 255 14.73 23.38 4.26
C GLU A 255 13.62 22.33 4.19
N PHE A 256 13.69 21.34 5.05
CA PHE A 256 12.62 20.38 5.25
C PHE A 256 11.30 21.01 5.69
N SER A 257 11.37 22.05 6.51
CA SER A 257 10.25 22.79 7.12
C SER A 257 9.56 23.78 6.17
N ARG A 258 10.25 24.23 5.13
CA ARG A 258 9.72 25.24 4.21
C ARG A 258 8.70 24.61 3.28
N ASP A 259 7.43 24.74 3.65
CA ASP A 259 6.26 24.45 2.82
C ASP A 259 6.15 25.53 1.70
N ARG A 260 7.17 25.57 0.81
CA ARG A 260 7.08 26.39 -0.39
C ARG A 260 6.31 25.59 -1.42
N GLU A 261 5.18 26.12 -1.87
CA GLU A 261 4.55 25.60 -3.07
C GLU A 261 5.60 25.54 -4.18
N PRO A 262 5.84 24.36 -4.80
CA PRO A 262 6.87 24.21 -5.82
C PRO A 262 6.56 25.14 -7.00
N GLN A 263 7.56 25.93 -7.40
CA GLN A 263 7.48 26.75 -8.61
C GLN A 263 7.76 25.86 -9.81
N LYS A 264 6.74 25.18 -10.29
CA LYS A 264 6.86 24.19 -11.37
C LYS A 264 6.91 24.86 -12.72
N GLU A 265 7.94 24.52 -13.48
CA GLU A 265 8.18 24.93 -14.86
C GLU A 265 8.38 23.70 -15.75
N TRP A 266 8.21 23.86 -17.06
CA TRP A 266 8.50 22.80 -18.02
C TRP A 266 10.00 22.66 -18.18
N ILE A 267 10.57 21.60 -17.64
CA ILE A 267 12.01 21.34 -17.68
C ILE A 267 12.31 19.90 -18.11
N ASN A 268 13.44 19.72 -18.75
CA ASN A 268 13.98 18.40 -19.02
C ASN A 268 14.78 17.93 -17.79
N VAL A 269 14.36 16.83 -17.17
CA VAL A 269 15.01 16.30 -15.97
C VAL A 269 16.49 15.95 -16.20
N ASN A 270 16.89 15.60 -17.43
CA ASN A 270 18.28 15.31 -17.77
C ASN A 270 19.19 16.55 -17.54
N THR A 271 18.69 17.75 -17.82
CA THR A 271 19.47 18.98 -17.57
C THR A 271 19.72 19.21 -16.09
N VAL A 272 18.76 18.87 -15.25
CA VAL A 272 18.88 18.97 -13.78
C VAL A 272 19.86 17.93 -13.24
N ILE A 273 19.84 16.70 -13.78
CA ILE A 273 20.80 15.65 -13.43
C ILE A 273 22.23 16.11 -13.77
N GLU A 274 22.45 16.61 -14.99
CA GLU A 274 23.79 17.10 -15.42
C GLU A 274 24.30 18.26 -14.56
N LYS A 275 23.39 19.13 -14.10
CA LYS A 275 23.72 20.23 -13.20
C LYS A 275 24.15 19.71 -11.83
N ALA A 276 23.41 18.77 -11.25
CA ALA A 276 23.75 18.13 -9.97
C ALA A 276 25.11 17.41 -10.04
N LEU A 277 25.37 16.68 -11.14
CA LEU A 277 26.65 15.99 -11.35
C LEU A 277 27.81 16.96 -11.42
N ARG A 278 27.66 18.11 -12.10
CA ARG A 278 28.71 19.17 -12.16
C ARG A 278 28.99 19.78 -10.79
N ILE A 279 27.97 20.01 -9.97
CA ILE A 279 28.14 20.55 -8.61
C ILE A 279 28.98 19.61 -7.74
N LEU A 280 28.84 18.29 -7.91
CA LEU A 280 29.52 17.28 -7.10
C LEU A 280 30.82 16.72 -7.75
N GLU A 281 31.26 17.26 -8.86
CA GLU A 281 32.46 16.79 -9.60
C GLU A 281 33.69 16.68 -8.70
N ASN A 282 33.93 17.69 -7.86
CA ASN A 282 35.04 17.69 -6.92
C ASN A 282 34.96 16.59 -5.87
N GLU A 283 33.75 16.28 -5.38
CA GLU A 283 33.53 15.20 -4.41
C GLU A 283 33.82 13.83 -5.04
N PHE A 284 33.39 13.63 -6.29
CA PHE A 284 33.67 12.38 -7.01
C PHE A 284 35.17 12.19 -7.23
N HIS A 285 35.90 13.24 -7.60
CA HIS A 285 37.35 13.19 -7.75
C HIS A 285 38.07 12.91 -6.42
N LEU A 286 37.65 13.58 -5.35
CA LEU A 286 38.24 13.42 -4.01
C LEU A 286 38.14 11.98 -3.50
N HIS A 287 37.01 11.33 -3.78
CA HIS A 287 36.69 9.95 -3.36
C HIS A 287 36.98 8.89 -4.43
N HIS A 288 37.68 9.22 -5.53
CA HIS A 288 38.04 8.32 -6.63
C HIS A 288 36.82 7.54 -7.20
N ILE A 289 35.69 8.21 -7.33
CA ILE A 289 34.43 7.63 -7.79
C ILE A 289 34.27 7.86 -9.30
N GLY A 290 34.08 6.75 -10.05
CA GLY A 290 33.74 6.82 -11.46
C GLY A 290 32.25 7.11 -11.67
N ILE A 291 31.94 8.05 -12.58
CA ILE A 291 30.56 8.39 -12.93
C ILE A 291 30.26 7.86 -14.33
N GLU A 292 29.18 7.08 -14.44
CA GLU A 292 28.64 6.61 -15.72
C GLU A 292 27.25 7.20 -15.92
N THR A 293 27.02 7.89 -17.04
CA THR A 293 25.73 8.47 -17.39
C THR A 293 25.14 7.81 -18.63
N ARG A 294 23.86 7.44 -18.58
CA ARG A 294 23.09 6.90 -19.71
C ARG A 294 21.74 7.61 -19.75
N LEU A 295 21.76 8.85 -20.19
CA LEU A 295 20.56 9.69 -20.25
C LEU A 295 19.90 9.56 -21.61
N SER A 296 18.63 9.20 -21.65
CA SER A 296 17.87 9.04 -22.88
C SER A 296 17.32 10.39 -23.39
N ASP A 297 17.54 10.67 -24.68
CA ASP A 297 16.98 11.86 -25.34
C ASP A 297 15.45 11.79 -25.50
N GLN A 298 14.84 10.63 -25.24
CA GLN A 298 13.38 10.45 -25.33
C GLN A 298 12.64 10.98 -24.10
N VAL A 299 13.36 11.37 -23.04
CA VAL A 299 12.75 11.94 -21.85
C VAL A 299 12.21 13.33 -22.17
N GLN A 300 10.87 13.46 -22.08
CA GLN A 300 10.19 14.70 -22.40
C GLN A 300 10.27 15.69 -21.23
N GLU A 301 10.07 16.97 -21.54
CA GLU A 301 9.90 18.00 -20.51
C GLU A 301 8.70 17.67 -19.63
N THR A 302 8.84 17.86 -18.34
CA THR A 302 7.78 17.67 -17.35
C THR A 302 7.70 18.84 -16.39
N LEU A 303 6.57 19.02 -15.73
CA LEU A 303 6.27 20.16 -14.88
C LEU A 303 6.88 19.96 -13.48
N LEU A 304 8.10 20.48 -13.27
CA LEU A 304 8.90 20.31 -12.06
C LEU A 304 9.46 21.66 -11.56
N ASP A 305 9.76 21.73 -10.27
CA ASP A 305 10.58 22.78 -9.68
C ASP A 305 12.05 22.37 -9.76
N GLU A 306 12.83 23.10 -10.60
CA GLU A 306 14.23 22.79 -10.87
C GLU A 306 15.06 22.70 -9.60
N ASN A 307 14.91 23.66 -8.69
CA ASN A 307 15.74 23.74 -7.49
C ASN A 307 15.44 22.58 -6.52
N GLN A 308 14.15 22.23 -6.36
CA GLN A 308 13.77 21.12 -5.50
C GLN A 308 14.24 19.77 -6.07
N VAL A 309 14.10 19.56 -7.38
CA VAL A 309 14.54 18.32 -8.03
C VAL A 309 16.07 18.21 -8.05
N GLU A 310 16.78 19.34 -8.26
CA GLU A 310 18.25 19.40 -8.13
C GLU A 310 18.69 18.96 -6.72
N GLN A 311 18.01 19.43 -5.68
CA GLN A 311 18.28 19.04 -4.30
C GLN A 311 18.10 17.53 -4.08
N VAL A 312 17.07 16.90 -4.69
CA VAL A 312 16.88 15.46 -4.64
C VAL A 312 18.09 14.73 -5.22
N PHE A 313 18.55 15.13 -6.40
CA PHE A 313 19.71 14.50 -7.04
C PHE A 313 21.00 14.70 -6.24
N ILE A 314 21.26 15.90 -5.73
CA ILE A 314 22.41 16.17 -4.85
C ILE A 314 22.37 15.27 -3.62
N ASN A 315 21.23 15.16 -2.94
CA ASN A 315 21.09 14.30 -1.76
C ASN A 315 21.36 12.82 -2.06
N LEU A 316 20.81 12.29 -3.16
CA LEU A 316 20.99 10.89 -3.54
C LEU A 316 22.44 10.61 -3.95
N LEU A 317 23.06 11.51 -4.72
CA LEU A 317 24.47 11.40 -5.15
C LEU A 317 25.43 11.48 -3.96
N LEU A 318 25.22 12.41 -3.02
CA LEU A 318 26.02 12.49 -1.79
C LEU A 318 25.84 11.23 -0.91
N ASN A 319 24.63 10.68 -0.85
CA ASN A 319 24.42 9.42 -0.15
C ASN A 319 25.18 8.26 -0.79
N ALA A 320 25.25 8.23 -2.12
CA ALA A 320 26.04 7.27 -2.89
C ALA A 320 27.55 7.42 -2.62
N VAL A 321 28.08 8.64 -2.68
CA VAL A 321 29.48 8.95 -2.33
C VAL A 321 29.82 8.44 -0.93
N GLN A 322 28.98 8.74 0.05
CA GLN A 322 29.18 8.30 1.43
C GLN A 322 29.06 6.78 1.62
N ALA A 323 28.23 6.10 0.84
CA ALA A 323 28.06 4.64 0.91
C ALA A 323 29.24 3.90 0.28
N ILE A 324 29.84 4.46 -0.77
CA ILE A 324 31.05 3.95 -1.43
C ILE A 324 32.28 4.18 -0.54
N GLY A 325 32.39 5.35 0.07
CA GLY A 325 33.55 5.74 0.87
C GLY A 325 34.71 6.17 -0.01
N ASP A 326 35.59 5.25 -0.40
CA ASP A 326 36.74 5.51 -1.26
C ASP A 326 36.83 4.42 -2.34
N LYS A 327 36.81 4.86 -3.60
CA LYS A 327 36.87 4.05 -4.83
C LYS A 327 35.66 3.18 -5.12
N GLY A 328 34.92 3.57 -6.13
CA GLY A 328 33.74 2.85 -6.65
C GLY A 328 33.16 3.55 -7.85
N SER A 329 31.88 3.28 -8.14
CA SER A 329 31.18 3.90 -9.27
C SER A 329 29.73 4.22 -8.95
N ILE A 330 29.25 5.31 -9.58
CA ILE A 330 27.83 5.68 -9.59
C ILE A 330 27.37 5.67 -11.03
N THR A 331 26.26 4.99 -11.30
CA THR A 331 25.62 4.97 -12.62
C THR A 331 24.30 5.72 -12.54
N VAL A 332 24.11 6.70 -13.42
CA VAL A 332 22.87 7.47 -13.54
C VAL A 332 22.24 7.18 -14.89
N LYS A 333 21.00 6.70 -14.88
CA LYS A 333 20.22 6.40 -16.09
C LYS A 333 18.92 7.17 -16.09
N SER A 334 18.46 7.57 -17.28
CA SER A 334 17.11 8.06 -17.47
C SER A 334 16.47 7.40 -18.68
N HIS A 335 15.18 7.11 -18.60
CA HIS A 335 14.40 6.62 -19.71
C HIS A 335 12.92 7.02 -19.58
N MET A 336 12.19 6.88 -20.68
CA MET A 336 10.75 7.11 -20.71
C MET A 336 10.01 5.78 -20.54
N ASP A 337 9.12 5.68 -19.55
CA ASP A 337 8.13 4.61 -19.47
C ASP A 337 6.83 5.09 -20.17
N HIS A 338 6.60 4.56 -21.36
CA HIS A 338 5.44 4.93 -22.20
C HIS A 338 4.12 4.37 -21.67
N GLU A 339 4.13 3.23 -20.96
CA GLU A 339 2.93 2.61 -20.39
C GLU A 339 2.44 3.41 -19.18
N ARG A 340 3.34 3.78 -18.29
CA ARG A 340 3.05 4.56 -17.09
C ARG A 340 3.04 6.07 -17.35
N LYS A 341 3.49 6.50 -18.52
CA LYS A 341 3.64 7.93 -18.89
C LYS A 341 4.47 8.71 -17.87
N CYS A 342 5.62 8.19 -17.52
CA CYS A 342 6.53 8.83 -16.57
C CYS A 342 7.96 8.80 -17.07
N ALA A 343 8.73 9.82 -16.66
CA ALA A 343 10.18 9.82 -16.75
C ALA A 343 10.72 9.01 -15.57
N VAL A 344 11.53 7.99 -15.85
CA VAL A 344 12.17 7.14 -14.85
C VAL A 344 13.65 7.48 -14.79
N ILE A 345 14.14 7.76 -13.58
CA ILE A 345 15.54 8.04 -13.29
C ILE A 345 16.06 7.00 -12.30
N GLU A 346 17.18 6.37 -12.65
CA GLU A 346 17.86 5.41 -11.78
C GLU A 346 19.23 5.96 -11.38
N ILE A 347 19.52 5.94 -10.07
CA ILE A 347 20.83 6.25 -9.51
C ILE A 347 21.29 5.01 -8.76
N ALA A 348 22.35 4.37 -9.26
CA ALA A 348 22.90 3.15 -8.66
C ALA A 348 24.35 3.38 -8.23
N ASP A 349 24.69 2.94 -7.02
CA ASP A 349 26.04 2.98 -6.44
C ASP A 349 26.56 1.58 -6.14
N THR A 350 27.89 1.46 -6.06
CA THR A 350 28.61 0.25 -5.67
C THR A 350 29.06 0.30 -4.20
N GLY A 351 28.26 0.94 -3.36
CA GLY A 351 28.55 1.14 -1.94
C GLY A 351 28.19 -0.04 -1.04
N SER A 352 28.18 0.19 0.25
CA SER A 352 27.93 -0.81 1.28
C SER A 352 26.53 -1.42 1.30
N GLY A 353 25.61 -0.89 0.51
CA GLY A 353 24.20 -1.32 0.49
C GLY A 353 23.44 -0.98 1.79
N ILE A 354 22.14 -1.34 1.79
CA ILE A 354 21.20 -1.10 2.90
C ILE A 354 20.62 -2.44 3.35
N PRO A 355 20.67 -2.80 4.64
CA PRO A 355 20.03 -3.98 5.18
C PRO A 355 18.51 -3.99 4.91
N ALA A 356 17.94 -5.16 4.57
CA ALA A 356 16.54 -5.31 4.20
C ALA A 356 15.56 -4.78 5.26
N GLU A 357 15.90 -4.93 6.54
CA GLU A 357 15.13 -4.42 7.68
C GLU A 357 15.04 -2.89 7.75
N ASN A 358 15.97 -2.19 7.09
CA ASN A 358 16.05 -0.73 7.07
C ASN A 358 15.41 -0.10 5.84
N ILE A 359 15.25 -0.83 4.73
CA ILE A 359 14.73 -0.28 3.46
C ILE A 359 13.37 0.41 3.66
N ALA A 360 12.47 -0.16 4.45
CA ALA A 360 11.17 0.44 4.74
C ALA A 360 11.26 1.75 5.55
N LYS A 361 12.38 1.98 6.25
CA LYS A 361 12.56 3.11 7.19
C LYS A 361 13.44 4.22 6.67
N ILE A 362 14.16 4.02 5.55
CA ILE A 362 15.15 5.01 5.06
C ILE A 362 14.55 6.38 4.72
N PHE A 363 13.25 6.42 4.43
CA PHE A 363 12.52 7.66 4.17
C PHE A 363 11.86 8.27 5.41
N GLU A 364 11.97 7.62 6.57
CA GLU A 364 11.49 8.19 7.83
C GLU A 364 12.42 9.33 8.29
N PRO A 365 11.88 10.48 8.73
CA PRO A 365 12.69 11.57 9.25
C PRO A 365 13.56 11.14 10.44
N PHE A 366 14.79 11.61 10.48
CA PHE A 366 15.81 11.29 11.49
C PHE A 366 16.32 9.84 11.50
N PHE A 367 15.84 8.99 10.58
CA PHE A 367 16.40 7.66 10.45
C PHE A 367 17.75 7.73 9.75
N SER A 368 18.81 7.29 10.43
CA SER A 368 20.17 7.20 9.88
C SER A 368 20.94 6.06 10.51
N THR A 369 21.61 5.27 9.70
CA THR A 369 22.58 4.26 10.15
C THR A 369 24.01 4.83 10.26
N LYS A 370 24.22 6.06 9.81
CA LYS A 370 25.52 6.73 9.78
C LYS A 370 25.73 7.53 11.07
N PRO A 371 26.92 7.46 11.74
CA PRO A 371 27.19 8.19 13.00
C PRO A 371 27.07 9.71 12.88
N LYS A 372 27.23 10.25 11.68
CA LYS A 372 27.17 11.70 11.39
C LYS A 372 26.00 12.12 10.52
N GLY A 373 25.14 11.18 10.15
CA GLY A 373 23.98 11.47 9.30
C GLY A 373 22.84 12.11 10.09
N THR A 374 22.18 13.12 9.52
CA THR A 374 21.00 13.81 10.09
C THR A 374 19.73 12.97 9.95
N GLY A 375 19.69 12.07 8.95
CA GLY A 375 18.50 11.28 8.61
C GLY A 375 17.38 12.11 7.96
N LEU A 376 17.65 13.34 7.53
CA LEU A 376 16.65 14.22 6.90
C LEU A 376 16.72 14.20 5.37
N GLY A 377 17.87 13.99 4.77
CA GLY A 377 18.04 14.10 3.31
C GLY A 377 17.10 13.21 2.49
N LEU A 378 16.99 11.92 2.83
CA LEU A 378 16.09 11.01 2.12
C LEU A 378 14.61 11.32 2.39
N ALA A 379 14.24 11.76 3.59
CA ALA A 379 12.88 12.19 3.91
C ALA A 379 12.49 13.44 3.12
N VAL A 380 13.40 14.42 2.98
CA VAL A 380 13.24 15.60 2.13
C VAL A 380 13.06 15.18 0.67
N SER A 381 13.93 14.31 0.17
CA SER A 381 13.86 13.82 -1.21
C SER A 381 12.51 13.12 -1.49
N TYR A 382 12.03 12.30 -0.57
CA TYR A 382 10.72 11.67 -0.66
C TYR A 382 9.58 12.70 -0.73
N GLY A 383 9.58 13.69 0.17
CA GLY A 383 8.59 14.77 0.19
C GLY A 383 8.58 15.57 -1.12
N ILE A 384 9.74 15.96 -1.63
CA ILE A 384 9.87 16.68 -2.90
C ILE A 384 9.30 15.87 -4.05
N VAL A 385 9.69 14.60 -4.20
CA VAL A 385 9.22 13.73 -5.29
C VAL A 385 7.70 13.57 -5.22
N LYS A 386 7.14 13.34 -4.02
CA LYS A 386 5.68 13.23 -3.82
C LYS A 386 4.93 14.52 -4.13
N ASN A 387 5.47 15.70 -3.80
CA ASN A 387 4.89 17.00 -4.14
C ASN A 387 4.86 17.26 -5.66
N HIS A 388 5.72 16.58 -6.39
CA HIS A 388 5.74 16.59 -7.85
C HIS A 388 4.84 15.50 -8.48
N GLY A 389 4.09 14.74 -7.66
CA GLY A 389 3.22 13.65 -8.11
C GLY A 389 4.01 12.41 -8.54
N GLY A 390 5.30 12.35 -8.20
CA GLY A 390 6.21 11.26 -8.52
C GLY A 390 6.23 10.16 -7.46
N ASP A 391 7.11 9.19 -7.70
CA ASP A 391 7.44 8.13 -6.74
C ASP A 391 8.96 7.94 -6.62
N ILE A 392 9.42 7.45 -5.46
CA ILE A 392 10.81 7.11 -5.20
C ILE A 392 10.90 5.79 -4.45
N ASN A 393 11.66 4.86 -5.01
CA ASN A 393 11.86 3.53 -4.46
C ASN A 393 13.35 3.22 -4.33
N ALA A 394 13.72 2.40 -3.33
CA ALA A 394 15.08 1.94 -3.11
C ALA A 394 15.17 0.43 -3.20
N PHE A 395 16.17 -0.05 -3.95
CA PHE A 395 16.53 -1.45 -4.06
C PHE A 395 17.99 -1.58 -3.64
N SER A 396 18.29 -2.53 -2.76
CA SER A 396 19.65 -2.65 -2.26
C SER A 396 20.01 -4.08 -1.91
N ASN A 397 21.26 -4.44 -2.19
CA ASN A 397 21.89 -5.66 -1.76
C ASN A 397 22.97 -5.32 -0.71
N PRO A 398 22.80 -5.75 0.54
CA PRO A 398 23.77 -5.46 1.58
C PRO A 398 25.19 -5.91 1.20
N GLY A 399 26.16 -5.00 1.34
CA GLY A 399 27.57 -5.23 1.00
C GLY A 399 27.94 -5.08 -0.49
N GLU A 400 26.97 -4.78 -1.39
CA GLU A 400 27.23 -4.74 -2.83
C GLU A 400 26.83 -3.43 -3.52
N SER A 401 25.58 -2.98 -3.29
CA SER A 401 25.03 -1.84 -4.06
C SER A 401 23.73 -1.31 -3.51
N THR A 402 23.43 -0.04 -3.85
CA THR A 402 22.10 0.54 -3.71
C THR A 402 21.66 1.16 -5.02
N ARG A 403 20.36 1.06 -5.35
CA ARG A 403 19.74 1.69 -6.50
C ARG A 403 18.48 2.42 -6.07
N PHE A 404 18.44 3.71 -6.29
CA PHE A 404 17.24 4.53 -6.18
C PHE A 404 16.58 4.68 -7.54
N VAL A 405 15.26 4.53 -7.58
CA VAL A 405 14.43 4.70 -8.79
C VAL A 405 13.41 5.79 -8.50
N LEU A 406 13.44 6.85 -9.31
CA LEU A 406 12.53 7.98 -9.24
C LEU A 406 11.63 7.97 -10.47
N GLU A 407 10.35 8.22 -10.28
CA GLU A 407 9.35 8.30 -11.35
C GLU A 407 8.67 9.67 -11.29
N PHE A 408 8.71 10.44 -12.38
CA PHE A 408 8.00 11.72 -12.49
C PHE A 408 6.94 11.63 -13.59
N PRO A 409 5.67 11.96 -13.30
CA PRO A 409 4.60 11.87 -14.28
C PRO A 409 4.77 12.92 -15.38
N ILE A 410 4.58 12.52 -16.65
CA ILE A 410 4.58 13.44 -17.78
C ILE A 410 3.17 13.94 -18.01
N LEU A 411 2.97 15.21 -17.74
CA LEU A 411 1.71 15.92 -18.03
C LEU A 411 1.77 16.39 -19.48
N THR A 412 0.82 15.98 -20.32
CA THR A 412 0.67 16.56 -21.66
C THR A 412 0.11 17.98 -21.53
N GLN A 413 0.61 18.94 -22.30
CA GLN A 413 0.17 20.35 -22.27
C GLN A 413 -1.36 20.53 -22.42
N SER A 414 -2.07 19.54 -22.98
CA SER A 414 -3.52 19.55 -23.12
C SER A 414 -4.29 19.32 -21.80
N SER A 415 -3.68 18.76 -20.77
CA SER A 415 -4.30 18.50 -19.45
C SER A 415 -4.13 19.67 -18.47
N ALA A 416 -3.23 20.60 -18.72
CA ALA A 416 -2.95 21.75 -17.84
C ALA A 416 -3.96 22.91 -17.97
N SER A 417 -4.86 22.89 -18.98
CA SER A 417 -5.80 24.00 -19.25
C SER A 417 -7.15 23.91 -18.52
N LYS A 418 -7.39 22.92 -17.67
CA LYS A 418 -8.62 22.87 -16.85
C LYS A 418 -8.37 23.45 -15.44
N LYS A 419 -8.23 24.79 -15.36
CA LYS A 419 -8.52 25.50 -14.11
C LYS A 419 -10.01 25.28 -13.76
N PRO A 420 -10.37 24.91 -12.52
CA PRO A 420 -11.77 24.95 -12.09
C PRO A 420 -12.26 26.41 -12.16
N PRO A 421 -13.49 26.67 -12.56
CA PRO A 421 -14.02 28.02 -12.63
C PRO A 421 -14.06 28.63 -11.23
N CYS A 422 -13.41 29.78 -11.10
CA CYS A 422 -13.44 30.62 -9.92
C CYS A 422 -14.91 30.97 -9.61
N GLY A 423 -15.44 30.45 -8.49
CA GLY A 423 -16.78 30.76 -8.02
C GLY A 423 -16.91 32.25 -7.70
N GLN A 424 -17.81 32.92 -8.39
CA GLN A 424 -18.23 34.27 -8.08
C GLN A 424 -18.87 34.28 -6.69
N GLN A 425 -18.28 35.01 -5.77
CA GLN A 425 -18.94 35.47 -4.55
C GLN A 425 -20.03 36.46 -4.93
N LYS A 426 -21.25 36.18 -4.53
CA LYS A 426 -22.26 37.16 -4.15
C LYS A 426 -22.77 36.82 -2.77
#